data_86095e309984861a3b0637d4ad268814
#
_entry.id   86095e309984861a3b0637d4ad268814
#
_cell.length_a   1.000
_cell.length_b   1.000
_cell.length_c   1.000
_cell.angle_alpha   90.00
_cell.angle_beta   90.00
_cell.angle_gamma   90.00
#
_symmetry.space_group_name_H-M   'P 1'
#
loop_
_entity.id
_entity.type
_entity.pdbx_description
1 polymer ?
#
loop_
_entity_poly.entity_id
_entity_poly.type
_entity_poly.pdbx_seq_one_letter_code
_entity_poly.pdbx_strand_id
1 'polypeptide(L)'
;MRLHDLDYVLRRLDWMREERIWPNGPRYLWTDAFGLVLYVSLYRETDEERWLNAAVRLVADVDRVLGRTRGYRIGEALDRDGQYFHYLAMWLFALARLGEHDPTYREKGIRVAQAVHSSFVIPGTGVIWKMEEDLSAPYPGYGLGAMDAFDGYVSYRLLGEEELAQEIAEMRAIMDRQYRHLDID
;
A
#
# COMPACT_ATOMS: atom_id res chain seq x y z
N MET A 1 -7.40 12.40 -19.02
CA MET A 1 -8.79 11.92 -18.70
C MET A 1 -9.79 12.78 -19.46
N ARG A 2 -10.92 12.23 -19.97
CA ARG A 2 -11.95 13.07 -20.60
C ARG A 2 -12.72 13.83 -19.52
N LEU A 3 -13.17 15.07 -19.80
CA LEU A 3 -13.93 15.89 -18.83
C LEU A 3 -15.13 15.15 -18.24
N HIS A 4 -15.83 14.34 -19.04
CA HIS A 4 -16.96 13.53 -18.58
C HIS A 4 -16.56 12.46 -17.55
N ASP A 5 -15.33 11.91 -17.66
CA ASP A 5 -14.84 10.88 -16.74
C ASP A 5 -14.50 11.50 -15.38
N LEU A 6 -13.92 12.72 -15.38
CA LEU A 6 -13.60 13.45 -14.14
C LEU A 6 -14.89 13.82 -13.37
N ASP A 7 -15.89 14.39 -14.03
CA ASP A 7 -17.17 14.73 -13.41
C ASP A 7 -17.86 13.50 -12.81
N TYR A 8 -17.76 12.35 -13.49
CA TYR A 8 -18.29 11.09 -12.94
C TYR A 8 -17.57 10.68 -11.67
N VAL A 9 -16.23 10.70 -11.65
CA VAL A 9 -15.42 10.36 -10.47
C VAL A 9 -15.74 11.28 -9.30
N LEU A 10 -15.84 12.60 -9.54
CA LEU A 10 -16.13 13.57 -8.51
C LEU A 10 -17.54 13.35 -7.90
N ARG A 11 -18.56 13.13 -8.72
CA ARG A 11 -19.92 12.81 -8.23
C ARG A 11 -19.95 11.52 -7.42
N ARG A 12 -19.18 10.49 -7.82
CA ARG A 12 -19.08 9.23 -7.06
C ARG A 12 -18.39 9.44 -5.71
N LEU A 13 -17.34 10.22 -5.69
CA LEU A 13 -16.63 10.54 -4.44
C LEU A 13 -17.53 11.35 -3.47
N ASP A 14 -18.28 12.32 -3.98
CA ASP A 14 -19.23 13.10 -3.17
C ASP A 14 -20.34 12.20 -2.62
N TRP A 15 -20.92 11.33 -3.46
CA TRP A 15 -21.90 10.35 -3.02
C TRP A 15 -21.34 9.42 -1.91
N MET A 16 -20.11 8.90 -2.07
CA MET A 16 -19.47 8.05 -1.04
C MET A 16 -19.31 8.80 0.29
N ARG A 17 -19.03 10.10 0.25
CA ARG A 17 -18.91 10.95 1.44
C ARG A 17 -20.26 11.19 2.11
N GLU A 18 -21.29 11.51 1.34
CA GLU A 18 -22.66 11.74 1.82
C GLU A 18 -23.22 10.47 2.48
N GLU A 19 -23.05 9.31 1.85
CA GLU A 19 -23.46 8.02 2.38
C GLU A 19 -22.53 7.46 3.47
N ARG A 20 -21.47 8.17 3.82
CA ARG A 20 -20.46 7.77 4.82
C ARG A 20 -19.78 6.43 4.52
N ILE A 21 -19.67 6.08 3.25
CA ILE A 21 -19.00 4.84 2.80
C ILE A 21 -17.50 5.01 2.95
N TRP A 22 -16.94 6.07 2.35
CA TRP A 22 -15.51 6.38 2.38
C TRP A 22 -15.32 7.88 2.09
N PRO A 23 -14.42 8.59 2.78
CA PRO A 23 -13.43 8.16 3.79
C PRO A 23 -13.98 8.11 5.23
N ASN A 24 -15.24 8.24 5.45
CA ASN A 24 -15.86 8.49 6.76
C ASN A 24 -16.20 7.21 7.56
N GLY A 25 -15.96 6.03 6.97
CA GLY A 25 -16.18 4.74 7.62
C GLY A 25 -14.99 4.27 8.45
N PRO A 26 -15.03 3.03 8.93
CA PRO A 26 -13.87 2.36 9.50
C PRO A 26 -12.69 2.39 8.51
N ARG A 27 -11.47 2.54 9.06
CA ARG A 27 -10.27 2.48 8.22
C ARG A 27 -10.01 1.04 7.78
N TYR A 28 -9.71 0.88 6.51
CA TYR A 28 -9.34 -0.38 5.89
C TYR A 28 -8.21 -0.12 4.89
N LEU A 29 -7.02 -0.68 5.18
CA LEU A 29 -5.77 -0.28 4.52
C LEU A 29 -5.84 -0.37 2.99
N TRP A 30 -6.53 -1.41 2.48
CA TRP A 30 -6.70 -1.60 1.03
C TRP A 30 -7.45 -0.45 0.37
N THR A 31 -8.62 -0.10 0.89
CA THR A 31 -9.42 0.99 0.32
C THR A 31 -8.76 2.34 0.52
N ASP A 32 -8.07 2.54 1.65
CA ASP A 32 -7.37 3.78 1.93
C ASP A 32 -6.16 3.98 1.01
N ALA A 33 -5.46 2.90 0.62
CA ALA A 33 -4.39 2.97 -0.37
C ALA A 33 -4.91 3.45 -1.73
N PHE A 34 -6.00 2.87 -2.24
CA PHE A 34 -6.64 3.35 -3.48
C PHE A 34 -7.16 4.79 -3.34
N GLY A 35 -7.71 5.14 -2.19
CA GLY A 35 -8.18 6.49 -1.90
C GLY A 35 -7.05 7.52 -1.92
N LEU A 36 -5.88 7.18 -1.38
CA LEU A 36 -4.69 8.04 -1.45
C LEU A 36 -4.25 8.27 -2.90
N VAL A 37 -4.17 7.21 -3.70
CA VAL A 37 -3.86 7.32 -5.14
C VAL A 37 -4.91 8.16 -5.87
N LEU A 38 -6.20 8.00 -5.54
CA LEU A 38 -7.27 8.81 -6.12
C LEU A 38 -7.07 10.30 -5.83
N TYR A 39 -6.78 10.68 -4.57
CA TYR A 39 -6.58 12.10 -4.22
C TYR A 39 -5.38 12.70 -4.94
N VAL A 40 -4.25 11.99 -5.00
CA VAL A 40 -3.07 12.44 -5.77
C VAL A 40 -3.40 12.56 -7.26
N SER A 41 -4.15 11.63 -7.83
CA SER A 41 -4.58 11.68 -9.23
C SER A 41 -5.51 12.86 -9.50
N LEU A 42 -6.46 13.15 -8.61
CA LEU A 42 -7.35 14.31 -8.72
C LEU A 42 -6.57 15.62 -8.65
N TYR A 43 -5.57 15.72 -7.77
CA TYR A 43 -4.68 16.89 -7.74
C TYR A 43 -3.98 17.08 -9.09
N ARG A 44 -3.40 16.03 -9.67
CA ARG A 44 -2.68 16.10 -10.95
C ARG A 44 -3.58 16.49 -12.14
N GLU A 45 -4.86 16.14 -12.08
CA GLU A 45 -5.83 16.47 -13.15
C GLU A 45 -6.46 17.86 -12.98
N THR A 46 -6.56 18.37 -11.75
CA THR A 46 -7.32 19.62 -11.48
C THR A 46 -6.46 20.75 -10.97
N ASP A 47 -5.25 20.50 -10.52
CA ASP A 47 -4.35 21.44 -9.82
C ASP A 47 -4.98 22.09 -8.56
N GLU A 48 -5.96 21.40 -7.94
CA GLU A 48 -6.66 21.90 -6.78
C GLU A 48 -6.02 21.37 -5.49
N GLU A 49 -5.39 22.24 -4.71
CA GLU A 49 -4.72 21.96 -3.43
C GLU A 49 -5.58 21.18 -2.42
N ARG A 50 -6.91 21.29 -2.51
CA ARG A 50 -7.81 20.54 -1.62
C ARG A 50 -7.57 19.03 -1.67
N TRP A 51 -7.11 18.50 -2.80
CA TRP A 51 -6.86 17.07 -2.98
C TRP A 51 -5.59 16.62 -2.29
N LEU A 52 -4.49 17.40 -2.37
CA LEU A 52 -3.29 17.14 -1.57
C LEU A 52 -3.59 17.24 -0.08
N ASN A 53 -4.35 18.25 0.34
CA ASN A 53 -4.77 18.38 1.73
C ASN A 53 -5.64 17.19 2.20
N ALA A 54 -6.46 16.62 1.32
CA ALA A 54 -7.24 15.42 1.61
C ALA A 54 -6.31 14.18 1.71
N ALA A 55 -5.33 14.05 0.83
CA ALA A 55 -4.32 12.98 0.86
C ALA A 55 -3.52 13.00 2.17
N VAL A 56 -3.01 14.16 2.59
CA VAL A 56 -2.28 14.33 3.85
C VAL A 56 -3.14 13.95 5.06
N ARG A 57 -4.39 14.39 5.11
CA ARG A 57 -5.31 14.01 6.19
C ARG A 57 -5.60 12.52 6.21
N LEU A 58 -5.76 11.89 5.03
CA LEU A 58 -5.96 10.45 4.94
C LEU A 58 -4.78 9.67 5.50
N VAL A 59 -3.54 10.06 5.16
CA VAL A 59 -2.34 9.42 5.72
C VAL A 59 -2.31 9.56 7.24
N ALA A 60 -2.58 10.75 7.78
CA ALA A 60 -2.62 10.96 9.22
C ALA A 60 -3.69 10.10 9.93
N ASP A 61 -4.85 9.92 9.31
CA ASP A 61 -5.92 9.07 9.85
C ASP A 61 -5.54 7.59 9.80
N VAL A 62 -4.94 7.12 8.70
CA VAL A 62 -4.43 5.75 8.56
C VAL A 62 -3.36 5.47 9.60
N ASP A 63 -2.39 6.38 9.76
CA ASP A 63 -1.34 6.26 10.80
C ASP A 63 -1.93 6.11 12.20
N ARG A 64 -2.91 6.95 12.53
CA ARG A 64 -3.54 6.95 13.86
C ARG A 64 -4.34 5.70 14.14
N VAL A 65 -5.04 5.15 13.14
CA VAL A 65 -6.00 4.04 13.33
C VAL A 65 -5.37 2.68 13.04
N LEU A 66 -4.61 2.58 11.95
CA LEU A 66 -4.05 1.31 11.47
C LEU A 66 -2.55 1.17 11.75
N GLY A 67 -1.83 2.27 12.00
CA GLY A 67 -0.38 2.24 12.25
C GLY A 67 0.00 1.37 13.44
N ARG A 68 1.12 0.65 13.32
CA ARG A 68 1.76 -0.16 14.36
C ARG A 68 3.22 0.24 14.50
N THR A 69 3.90 -0.26 15.50
CA THR A 69 5.35 -0.04 15.68
C THR A 69 6.13 -0.39 14.41
N ARG A 70 5.67 -1.47 13.72
CA ARG A 70 6.16 -1.85 12.39
C ARG A 70 4.97 -2.13 11.49
N GLY A 71 4.86 -1.40 10.37
CA GLY A 71 3.81 -1.58 9.38
C GLY A 71 2.42 -1.11 9.80
N TYR A 72 1.42 -1.71 9.20
CA TYR A 72 0.00 -1.34 9.36
C TYR A 72 -0.89 -2.58 9.42
N ARG A 73 -1.81 -2.61 10.40
CA ARG A 73 -2.86 -3.62 10.41
C ARG A 73 -3.84 -3.42 9.26
N ILE A 74 -4.56 -4.47 8.93
CA ILE A 74 -5.52 -4.51 7.82
C ILE A 74 -6.71 -3.59 8.07
N GLY A 75 -7.27 -3.60 9.29
CA GLY A 75 -8.52 -2.94 9.64
C GLY A 75 -9.74 -3.86 9.55
N GLU A 76 -9.53 -5.17 9.60
CA GLU A 76 -10.58 -6.18 9.75
C GLU A 76 -11.11 -6.25 11.19
N ALA A 77 -11.95 -7.23 11.49
CA ALA A 77 -12.44 -7.46 12.84
C ALA A 77 -11.28 -7.74 13.82
N LEU A 78 -11.35 -7.17 15.02
CA LEU A 78 -10.26 -7.17 16.01
C LEU A 78 -9.73 -8.57 16.37
N ASP A 79 -10.54 -9.61 16.24
CA ASP A 79 -10.17 -10.99 16.55
C ASP A 79 -9.47 -11.73 15.41
N ARG A 80 -9.35 -11.11 14.25
CA ARG A 80 -8.78 -11.68 13.01
C ARG A 80 -7.90 -10.72 12.25
N ASP A 81 -7.54 -9.60 12.84
CA ASP A 81 -6.69 -8.62 12.19
C ASP A 81 -5.25 -9.15 12.09
N GLY A 82 -4.45 -8.46 11.33
CA GLY A 82 -3.06 -8.80 11.06
C GLY A 82 -2.51 -7.81 10.05
N GLN A 83 -1.44 -8.18 9.38
CA GLN A 83 -0.86 -7.41 8.29
C GLN A 83 -0.77 -8.28 7.03
N TYR A 84 -1.40 -7.85 5.92
CA TYR A 84 -1.24 -8.46 4.60
C TYR A 84 -0.12 -7.75 3.84
N PHE A 85 0.78 -8.51 3.22
CA PHE A 85 1.89 -7.92 2.48
C PHE A 85 1.42 -7.10 1.27
N HIS A 86 0.49 -7.62 0.46
CA HIS A 86 -0.02 -6.89 -0.72
C HIS A 86 -0.79 -5.61 -0.35
N TYR A 87 -1.43 -5.53 0.84
CA TYR A 87 -2.02 -4.28 1.33
C TYR A 87 -0.94 -3.27 1.70
N LEU A 88 0.12 -3.73 2.37
CA LEU A 88 1.28 -2.90 2.67
C LEU A 88 1.96 -2.42 1.37
N ALA A 89 2.17 -3.31 0.40
CA ALA A 89 2.77 -2.94 -0.89
C ALA A 89 1.93 -1.89 -1.62
N MET A 90 0.59 -2.02 -1.62
CA MET A 90 -0.30 -1.01 -2.20
C MET A 90 -0.27 0.33 -1.45
N TRP A 91 -0.18 0.28 -0.11
CA TRP A 91 0.01 1.48 0.71
C TRP A 91 1.35 2.17 0.43
N LEU A 92 2.42 1.40 0.31
CA LEU A 92 3.75 1.89 -0.06
C LEU A 92 3.76 2.52 -1.45
N PHE A 93 3.09 1.91 -2.43
CA PHE A 93 2.86 2.51 -3.74
C PHE A 93 2.15 3.86 -3.62
N ALA A 94 1.09 3.94 -2.83
CA ALA A 94 0.33 5.17 -2.63
C ALA A 94 1.17 6.28 -1.96
N LEU A 95 2.01 5.92 -0.98
CA LEU A 95 2.97 6.84 -0.35
C LEU A 95 4.04 7.32 -1.35
N ALA A 96 4.52 6.45 -2.24
CA ALA A 96 5.44 6.85 -3.31
C ALA A 96 4.81 7.89 -4.23
N ARG A 97 3.53 7.73 -4.60
CA ARG A 97 2.79 8.70 -5.44
C ARG A 97 2.62 10.05 -4.74
N LEU A 98 2.28 10.07 -3.45
CA LEU A 98 2.22 11.32 -2.67
C LEU A 98 3.62 11.92 -2.48
N GLY A 99 4.64 11.10 -2.35
CA GLY A 99 6.04 11.49 -2.23
C GLY A 99 6.60 12.26 -3.43
N GLU A 100 5.93 12.24 -4.59
CA GLU A 100 6.27 13.09 -5.74
C GLU A 100 5.98 14.57 -5.48
N HIS A 101 5.09 14.86 -4.53
CA HIS A 101 4.69 16.23 -4.14
C HIS A 101 5.28 16.66 -2.80
N ASP A 102 5.47 15.71 -1.88
CA ASP A 102 6.14 15.94 -0.59
C ASP A 102 7.05 14.74 -0.26
N PRO A 103 8.40 14.90 -0.37
CA PRO A 103 9.37 13.83 -0.16
C PRO A 103 9.27 13.12 1.20
N THR A 104 8.69 13.76 2.22
CA THR A 104 8.54 13.15 3.55
C THR A 104 7.70 11.87 3.53
N TYR A 105 6.74 11.77 2.61
CA TYR A 105 5.92 10.56 2.42
C TYR A 105 6.69 9.43 1.73
N ARG A 106 7.59 9.76 0.81
CA ARG A 106 8.51 8.79 0.22
C ARG A 106 9.44 8.22 1.28
N GLU A 107 10.06 9.07 2.09
CA GLU A 107 10.90 8.64 3.21
C GLU A 107 10.14 7.80 4.24
N LYS A 108 8.87 8.15 4.50
CA LYS A 108 7.97 7.34 5.35
C LYS A 108 7.79 5.95 4.75
N GLY A 109 7.51 5.84 3.46
CA GLY A 109 7.36 4.57 2.76
C GLY A 109 8.62 3.71 2.84
N ILE A 110 9.82 4.29 2.63
CA ILE A 110 11.11 3.61 2.77
C ILE A 110 11.26 3.02 4.18
N ARG A 111 11.05 3.83 5.23
CA ARG A 111 11.13 3.35 6.62
C ARG A 111 10.16 2.20 6.91
N VAL A 112 8.94 2.27 6.38
CA VAL A 112 7.95 1.17 6.55
C VAL A 112 8.42 -0.08 5.81
N ALA A 113 8.86 0.04 4.57
CA ALA A 113 9.38 -1.08 3.79
C ALA A 113 10.52 -1.81 4.51
N GLN A 114 11.53 -1.07 4.98
CA GLN A 114 12.66 -1.61 5.75
C GLN A 114 12.20 -2.29 7.06
N ALA A 115 11.24 -1.69 7.76
CA ALA A 115 10.76 -2.22 9.04
C ALA A 115 9.99 -3.54 8.91
N VAL A 116 9.31 -3.78 7.78
CA VAL A 116 8.45 -4.97 7.61
C VAL A 116 9.10 -6.07 6.78
N HIS A 117 10.03 -5.74 5.89
CA HIS A 117 10.59 -6.63 4.87
C HIS A 117 11.03 -7.98 5.43
N SER A 118 11.93 -7.98 6.41
CA SER A 118 12.49 -9.20 7.00
C SER A 118 11.47 -10.09 7.72
N SER A 119 10.29 -9.56 8.08
CA SER A 119 9.21 -10.34 8.69
C SER A 119 8.38 -11.08 7.63
N PHE A 120 8.19 -10.48 6.46
CA PHE A 120 7.40 -11.07 5.38
C PHE A 120 8.22 -11.90 4.40
N VAL A 121 9.47 -11.55 4.16
CA VAL A 121 10.28 -12.14 3.09
C VAL A 121 11.12 -13.31 3.61
N ILE A 122 10.94 -14.47 2.99
CA ILE A 122 11.81 -15.64 3.14
C ILE A 122 12.74 -15.64 1.93
N PRO A 123 14.03 -15.25 2.09
CA PRO A 123 14.93 -15.05 0.96
C PRO A 123 14.99 -16.28 0.03
N GLY A 124 14.83 -16.02 -1.27
CA GLY A 124 14.84 -17.04 -2.30
C GLY A 124 13.67 -18.06 -2.26
N THR A 125 12.70 -17.89 -1.37
CA THR A 125 11.55 -18.80 -1.21
C THR A 125 10.25 -18.13 -1.60
N GLY A 126 9.89 -17.00 -0.95
CA GLY A 126 8.65 -16.31 -1.21
C GLY A 126 8.34 -15.25 -0.17
N VAL A 127 7.15 -14.68 -0.28
CA VAL A 127 6.63 -13.67 0.64
C VAL A 127 5.47 -14.25 1.41
N ILE A 128 5.50 -14.17 2.74
CA ILE A 128 4.39 -14.57 3.62
C ILE A 128 3.19 -13.66 3.33
N TRP A 129 2.03 -14.25 3.10
CA TRP A 129 0.86 -13.48 2.70
C TRP A 129 0.28 -12.65 3.85
N LYS A 130 0.13 -13.29 5.06
CA LYS A 130 -0.41 -12.64 6.26
C LYS A 130 0.48 -12.91 7.47
N MET A 131 0.76 -11.87 8.22
CA MET A 131 1.45 -11.91 9.52
C MET A 131 0.49 -11.48 10.63
N GLU A 132 0.82 -11.87 11.88
CA GLU A 132 0.22 -11.28 13.07
C GLU A 132 0.43 -9.76 13.10
N GLU A 133 -0.39 -9.02 13.84
CA GLU A 133 -0.34 -7.55 13.89
C GLU A 133 1.03 -6.99 14.29
N ASP A 134 1.75 -7.67 15.18
CA ASP A 134 3.07 -7.27 15.68
C ASP A 134 4.23 -7.80 14.84
N LEU A 135 3.92 -8.56 13.78
CA LEU A 135 4.87 -9.26 12.90
C LEU A 135 5.70 -10.34 13.61
N SER A 136 5.24 -10.89 14.71
CA SER A 136 5.96 -11.92 15.49
C SER A 136 5.95 -13.29 14.83
N ALA A 137 4.90 -13.62 14.09
CA ALA A 137 4.72 -14.91 13.41
C ALA A 137 3.80 -14.81 12.18
N PRO A 138 3.91 -15.76 11.24
CA PRO A 138 2.91 -15.94 10.19
C PRO A 138 1.53 -16.22 10.79
N TYR A 139 0.50 -15.59 10.22
CA TYR A 139 -0.88 -15.82 10.69
C TYR A 139 -1.31 -17.25 10.36
N PRO A 140 -1.90 -17.99 11.33
CA PRO A 140 -2.26 -19.38 11.13
C PRO A 140 -3.20 -19.61 9.94
N GLY A 141 -2.91 -20.63 9.15
CA GLY A 141 -3.74 -21.01 7.98
C GLY A 141 -3.44 -20.25 6.69
N TYR A 142 -2.52 -19.30 6.71
CA TYR A 142 -2.07 -18.57 5.51
C TYR A 142 -0.66 -19.02 5.10
N GLY A 143 -0.44 -19.09 3.78
CA GLY A 143 0.84 -19.50 3.18
C GLY A 143 1.60 -18.33 2.57
N LEU A 144 2.31 -18.62 1.48
CA LEU A 144 3.01 -17.62 0.68
C LEU A 144 2.05 -16.98 -0.32
N GLY A 145 2.20 -15.68 -0.54
CA GLY A 145 1.47 -14.93 -1.55
C GLY A 145 1.99 -15.19 -2.95
N ALA A 146 1.08 -15.33 -3.90
CA ALA A 146 1.43 -15.66 -5.29
C ALA A 146 2.07 -14.48 -6.04
N MET A 147 1.58 -13.26 -5.81
CA MET A 147 2.02 -12.03 -6.50
C MET A 147 2.77 -11.06 -5.60
N ASP A 148 2.88 -11.34 -4.31
CA ASP A 148 3.41 -10.40 -3.31
C ASP A 148 4.85 -9.98 -3.57
N ALA A 149 5.68 -10.87 -4.14
CA ALA A 149 7.05 -10.51 -4.53
C ALA A 149 7.07 -9.46 -5.66
N PHE A 150 6.12 -9.56 -6.61
CA PHE A 150 5.97 -8.57 -7.68
C PHE A 150 5.48 -7.24 -7.14
N ASP A 151 4.46 -7.25 -6.28
CA ASP A 151 3.92 -6.04 -5.65
C ASP A 151 4.99 -5.31 -4.83
N GLY A 152 5.79 -6.06 -4.05
CA GLY A 152 6.92 -5.54 -3.30
C GLY A 152 8.01 -4.97 -4.20
N TYR A 153 8.41 -5.69 -5.25
CA TYR A 153 9.41 -5.22 -6.21
C TYR A 153 9.02 -3.88 -6.84
N VAL A 154 7.78 -3.75 -7.31
CA VAL A 154 7.30 -2.53 -7.96
C VAL A 154 7.24 -1.37 -6.97
N SER A 155 6.61 -1.57 -5.80
CA SER A 155 6.45 -0.50 -4.82
C SER A 155 7.78 -0.03 -4.22
N TYR A 156 8.72 -0.94 -3.96
CA TYR A 156 10.04 -0.60 -3.44
C TYR A 156 10.87 0.20 -4.45
N ARG A 157 10.84 -0.17 -5.73
CA ARG A 157 11.51 0.60 -6.79
C ARG A 157 10.95 2.02 -6.93
N LEU A 158 9.66 2.19 -6.78
CA LEU A 158 9.03 3.52 -6.82
C LEU A 158 9.36 4.37 -5.60
N LEU A 159 9.60 3.75 -4.44
CA LEU A 159 10.01 4.44 -3.23
C LEU A 159 11.48 4.88 -3.28
N GLY A 160 12.42 3.99 -3.62
CA GLY A 160 13.84 4.32 -3.62
C GLY A 160 14.72 3.13 -3.97
N GLU A 161 15.32 3.18 -5.17
CA GLU A 161 16.16 2.08 -5.66
C GLU A 161 17.46 1.94 -4.87
N GLU A 162 18.02 3.04 -4.38
CA GLU A 162 19.28 3.02 -3.62
C GLU A 162 19.04 2.61 -2.17
N GLU A 163 18.04 3.22 -1.53
CA GLU A 163 17.72 3.00 -0.11
C GLU A 163 17.16 1.61 0.18
N LEU A 164 16.55 0.96 -0.84
CA LEU A 164 15.92 -0.37 -0.76
C LEU A 164 16.60 -1.40 -1.70
N ALA A 165 17.88 -1.17 -2.05
CA ALA A 165 18.57 -2.00 -3.03
C ALA A 165 18.62 -3.49 -2.64
N GLN A 166 18.82 -3.80 -1.37
CA GLN A 166 18.84 -5.19 -0.87
C GLN A 166 17.45 -5.81 -0.94
N GLU A 167 16.43 -5.13 -0.43
CA GLU A 167 15.04 -5.60 -0.42
C GLU A 167 14.51 -5.82 -1.85
N ILE A 168 14.86 -4.92 -2.77
CA ILE A 168 14.54 -5.04 -4.20
C ILE A 168 15.22 -6.27 -4.81
N ALA A 169 16.50 -6.51 -4.50
CA ALA A 169 17.23 -7.67 -5.01
C ALA A 169 16.63 -9.00 -4.50
N GLU A 170 16.20 -9.05 -3.24
CA GLU A 170 15.54 -10.22 -2.65
C GLU A 170 14.18 -10.50 -3.31
N MET A 171 13.34 -9.45 -3.51
CA MET A 171 12.07 -9.57 -4.25
C MET A 171 12.29 -10.07 -5.68
N ARG A 172 13.29 -9.50 -6.38
CA ARG A 172 13.63 -9.93 -7.74
C ARG A 172 14.06 -11.40 -7.80
N ALA A 173 14.88 -11.85 -6.85
CA ALA A 173 15.32 -13.25 -6.80
C ALA A 173 14.15 -14.23 -6.60
N ILE A 174 13.13 -13.84 -5.83
CA ILE A 174 11.90 -14.61 -5.66
C ILE A 174 11.10 -14.63 -6.98
N MET A 175 10.90 -13.48 -7.62
CA MET A 175 10.20 -13.36 -8.90
C MET A 175 10.85 -14.21 -9.99
N ASP A 176 12.17 -14.10 -10.16
CA ASP A 176 12.93 -14.85 -11.16
C ASP A 176 12.78 -16.37 -11.00
N ARG A 177 12.50 -16.83 -9.78
CA ARG A 177 12.24 -18.25 -9.49
C ARG A 177 10.79 -18.63 -9.71
N GLN A 178 9.84 -17.85 -9.19
CA GLN A 178 8.41 -18.16 -9.21
C GLN A 178 7.80 -18.02 -10.60
N TYR A 179 8.24 -17.02 -11.39
CA TYR A 179 7.60 -16.68 -12.67
C TYR A 179 8.32 -17.24 -13.90
N ARG A 180 9.38 -18.02 -13.74
CA ARG A 180 10.07 -18.70 -14.87
C ARG A 180 9.18 -19.64 -15.66
N HIS A 181 8.07 -20.07 -15.10
CA HIS A 181 7.14 -21.05 -15.68
C HIS A 181 5.73 -20.50 -15.87
N LEU A 182 5.54 -19.18 -15.78
CA LEU A 182 4.29 -18.57 -16.23
C LEU A 182 4.30 -18.59 -17.77
N ASP A 183 3.71 -19.63 -18.34
CA ASP A 183 3.32 -19.61 -19.76
C ASP A 183 2.25 -18.52 -19.88
N ILE A 184 2.60 -17.45 -20.56
CA ILE A 184 1.65 -16.42 -20.96
C ILE A 184 1.11 -16.89 -22.33
N ASP A 185 0.01 -17.65 -22.33
CA ASP A 185 -0.77 -17.93 -23.52
C ASP A 185 -1.53 -16.68 -24.01
#